data_be0bcfd01b22a5d5cd0f474cf3a23059
#
_entry.id   be0bcfd01b22a5d5cd0f474cf3a23059
#
_cell.length_a   1.000
_cell.length_b   1.000
_cell.length_c   1.000
_cell.angle_alpha   90.00
_cell.angle_beta   90.00
_cell.angle_gamma   90.00
#
_symmetry.space_group_name_H-M   'P 1'
#
loop_
_entity.id
_entity.type
_entity.pdbx_description
1 polymer ?
#
loop_
_entity_poly.entity_id
_entity_poly.type
_entity_poly.pdbx_seq_one_letter_code
_entity_poly.pdbx_strand_id
1 'polypeptide(L)'
;PIEDNELLEALNQGALLVRNPSARLAWSEVDEDLLLFASGNSRLLSGHLRELLRNICAADALHVENLQPWLSDDEGRKLLCELIKQGSLEFADE
;
A
#
# COMPACT_ATOMS: atom_id res chain seq x y z
N PRO A 1 -4.29 15.52 1.61
CA PRO A 1 -3.57 14.31 1.27
C PRO A 1 -2.47 14.01 2.28
N ILE A 2 -2.23 12.73 2.52
CA ILE A 2 -1.18 12.30 3.44
C ILE A 2 0.20 12.43 2.77
N GLU A 3 1.20 12.83 3.54
CA GLU A 3 2.57 12.90 3.07
C GLU A 3 3.40 11.76 3.64
N ASP A 4 4.56 11.49 3.03
CA ASP A 4 5.41 10.36 3.40
C ASP A 4 5.76 10.35 4.88
N ASN A 5 6.13 11.50 5.44
CA ASN A 5 6.52 11.58 6.85
C ASN A 5 5.33 11.39 7.79
N GLU A 6 4.15 11.81 7.38
CA GLU A 6 2.93 11.58 8.16
C GLU A 6 2.57 10.11 8.21
N LEU A 7 2.74 9.40 7.08
CA LEU A 7 2.53 7.96 7.02
C LEU A 7 3.49 7.24 7.97
N LEU A 8 4.78 7.58 7.91
CA LEU A 8 5.78 6.95 8.76
C LEU A 8 5.50 7.20 10.24
N GLU A 9 5.15 8.43 10.58
CA GLU A 9 4.85 8.78 11.96
C GLU A 9 3.64 8.02 12.49
N ALA A 10 2.56 7.96 11.71
CA ALA A 10 1.36 7.24 12.11
C ALA A 10 1.64 5.76 12.34
N LEU A 11 2.36 5.13 11.42
CA LEU A 11 2.69 3.71 11.54
C LEU A 11 3.60 3.44 12.74
N ASN A 12 4.56 4.33 12.99
CA ASN A 12 5.46 4.19 14.14
C ASN A 12 4.73 4.37 15.46
N GLN A 13 3.61 5.06 15.46
CA GLN A 13 2.75 5.20 16.65
C GLN A 13 1.75 4.07 16.81
N GLY A 14 1.82 3.04 15.96
CA GLY A 14 0.99 1.86 16.06
C GLY A 14 -0.29 1.89 15.23
N ALA A 15 -0.45 2.88 14.36
CA ALA A 15 -1.61 2.92 13.48
C ALA A 15 -1.62 1.71 12.53
N LEU A 16 -2.81 1.23 12.22
CA LEU A 16 -3.02 0.13 11.29
C LEU A 16 -3.57 0.67 9.99
N LEU A 17 -3.13 0.09 8.88
CA LEU A 17 -3.76 0.31 7.60
C LEU A 17 -4.67 -0.87 7.30
N VAL A 18 -5.89 -0.61 6.89
CA VAL A 18 -6.84 -1.63 6.50
C VAL A 18 -7.30 -1.38 5.08
N ARG A 19 -7.59 -2.47 4.38
CA ARG A 19 -8.14 -2.36 3.04
C ARG A 19 -9.61 -2.01 3.14
N ASN A 20 -10.03 -1.00 2.38
CA ASN A 20 -11.44 -0.65 2.29
C ASN A 20 -12.20 -1.83 1.69
N PRO A 21 -13.25 -2.36 2.35
CA PRO A 21 -13.98 -3.52 1.82
C PRO A 21 -14.60 -3.29 0.44
N SER A 22 -14.88 -2.03 0.11
CA SER A 22 -15.44 -1.68 -1.20
C SER A 22 -14.37 -1.50 -2.28
N ALA A 23 -13.09 -1.45 -1.89
CA ALA A 23 -12.02 -1.25 -2.85
C ALA A 23 -11.69 -2.56 -3.54
N ARG A 24 -11.45 -2.47 -4.84
CA ARG A 24 -11.01 -3.61 -5.63
C ARG A 24 -9.53 -3.44 -5.96
N LEU A 25 -8.72 -4.33 -5.43
CA LEU A 25 -7.29 -4.35 -5.69
C LEU A 25 -6.95 -5.67 -6.36
N ALA A 26 -6.25 -5.58 -7.47
CA ALA A 26 -5.75 -6.75 -8.17
C ALA A 26 -4.41 -6.40 -8.80
N TRP A 27 -3.57 -7.39 -9.01
CA TRP A 27 -2.29 -7.14 -9.65
C TRP A 27 -1.87 -8.36 -10.45
N SER A 28 -1.01 -8.12 -11.43
CA SER A 28 -0.43 -9.17 -12.24
C SER A 28 1.02 -8.84 -12.57
N GLU A 29 1.78 -9.84 -12.95
CA GLU A 29 3.14 -9.64 -13.39
C GLU A 29 3.17 -9.39 -14.88
N VAL A 30 3.95 -8.39 -15.29
CA VAL A 30 4.16 -8.02 -16.69
C VAL A 30 5.66 -7.93 -16.90
N ASP A 31 6.25 -8.97 -17.45
CA ASP A 31 7.70 -9.12 -17.56
C ASP A 31 8.35 -9.04 -16.17
N GLU A 32 9.23 -8.09 -15.93
CA GLU A 32 9.88 -7.91 -14.64
C GLU A 32 9.13 -6.92 -13.74
N ASP A 33 8.07 -6.32 -14.26
CA ASP A 33 7.31 -5.30 -13.55
C ASP A 33 5.97 -5.85 -13.09
N LEU A 34 5.22 -5.01 -12.39
CA LEU A 34 3.93 -5.37 -11.83
C LEU A 34 2.89 -4.37 -12.30
N LEU A 35 1.72 -4.87 -12.65
CA LEU A 35 0.60 -4.01 -13.02
C LEU A 35 -0.43 -4.09 -11.90
N LEU A 36 -0.68 -2.96 -11.26
CA LEU A 36 -1.65 -2.87 -10.17
C LEU A 36 -2.92 -2.19 -10.67
N PHE A 37 -4.05 -2.82 -10.36
CA PHE A 37 -5.38 -2.25 -10.63
C PHE A 37 -6.00 -1.85 -9.30
N ALA A 38 -6.31 -0.59 -9.15
CA ALA A 38 -6.89 -0.07 -7.92
C ALA A 38 -7.90 1.03 -8.24
N SER A 39 -9.11 0.90 -7.74
CA SER A 39 -10.15 1.93 -7.87
C SER A 39 -10.40 2.38 -9.31
N GLY A 40 -10.37 1.43 -10.24
CA GLY A 40 -10.62 1.71 -11.66
C GLY A 40 -9.42 2.25 -12.41
N ASN A 41 -8.28 2.40 -11.76
CA ASN A 41 -7.05 2.86 -12.37
C ASN A 41 -6.03 1.74 -12.39
N SER A 42 -5.10 1.81 -13.35
CA SER A 42 -3.98 0.88 -13.39
C SER A 42 -2.68 1.66 -13.39
N ARG A 43 -1.64 1.04 -12.83
CA ARG A 43 -0.31 1.63 -12.85
C ARG A 43 0.74 0.55 -12.87
N LEU A 44 1.85 0.85 -13.53
CA LEU A 44 2.98 -0.05 -13.61
C LEU A 44 3.93 0.24 -12.45
N LEU A 45 4.35 -0.81 -11.76
CA LEU A 45 5.24 -0.71 -10.61
C LEU A 45 6.46 -1.58 -10.84
N SER A 46 7.55 -1.23 -10.19
CA SER A 46 8.77 -2.03 -10.25
C SER A 46 8.59 -3.37 -9.54
N GLY A 47 9.26 -4.39 -10.06
CA GLY A 47 9.12 -5.76 -9.55
C GLY A 47 9.51 -5.96 -8.10
N HIS A 48 10.35 -5.07 -7.54
CA HIS A 48 10.76 -5.18 -6.14
C HIS A 48 9.59 -4.94 -5.16
N LEU A 49 8.46 -4.42 -5.65
CA LEU A 49 7.27 -4.22 -4.83
C LEU A 49 6.34 -5.44 -4.78
N ARG A 50 6.76 -6.57 -5.36
CA ARG A 50 5.90 -7.77 -5.42
C ARG A 50 5.41 -8.21 -4.04
N GLU A 51 6.31 -8.31 -3.07
CA GLU A 51 5.92 -8.77 -1.73
C GLU A 51 5.05 -7.74 -1.02
N LEU A 52 5.27 -6.46 -1.28
CA LEU A 52 4.39 -5.42 -0.75
C LEU A 52 2.96 -5.61 -1.28
N LEU A 53 2.80 -5.84 -2.58
CA LEU A 53 1.48 -6.08 -3.15
C LEU A 53 0.83 -7.34 -2.60
N ARG A 54 1.61 -8.39 -2.38
CA ARG A 54 1.09 -9.61 -1.75
C ARG A 54 0.57 -9.32 -0.35
N ASN A 55 1.33 -8.57 0.44
CA ASN A 55 0.92 -8.21 1.80
C ASN A 55 -0.36 -7.36 1.78
N ILE A 56 -0.43 -6.37 0.90
CA ILE A 56 -1.61 -5.50 0.80
C ILE A 56 -2.85 -6.30 0.41
N CYS A 57 -2.73 -7.22 -0.53
CA CYS A 57 -3.89 -7.96 -1.04
C CYS A 57 -4.30 -9.12 -0.15
N ALA A 58 -3.40 -9.63 0.69
CA ALA A 58 -3.66 -10.81 1.50
C ALA A 58 -4.08 -10.48 2.93
N ALA A 59 -3.63 -9.37 3.48
CA ALA A 59 -3.84 -9.04 4.90
C ALA A 59 -5.12 -8.23 5.09
N ASP A 60 -5.83 -8.51 6.19
CA ASP A 60 -6.97 -7.70 6.60
C ASP A 60 -6.49 -6.37 7.19
N ALA A 61 -5.37 -6.41 7.90
CA ALA A 61 -4.76 -5.24 8.50
C ALA A 61 -3.25 -5.30 8.32
N LEU A 62 -2.66 -4.14 8.08
CA LEU A 62 -1.22 -4.00 7.87
C LEU A 62 -0.61 -3.24 9.05
N HIS A 63 0.28 -3.90 9.76
CA HIS A 63 1.09 -3.30 10.82
C HIS A 63 2.39 -2.76 10.25
N VAL A 64 3.06 -1.90 11.00
CA VAL A 64 4.35 -1.36 10.58
C VAL A 64 5.35 -2.46 10.22
N GLU A 65 5.33 -3.58 10.95
CA GLU A 65 6.24 -4.70 10.70
C GLU A 65 6.03 -5.32 9.33
N ASN A 66 4.79 -5.34 8.83
CA ASN A 66 4.47 -5.88 7.52
C ASN A 66 4.94 -4.98 6.38
N LEU A 67 5.26 -3.74 6.69
CA LEU A 67 5.59 -2.71 5.71
C LEU A 67 7.04 -2.25 5.78
N GLN A 68 7.79 -2.68 6.80
CA GLN A 68 9.14 -2.19 7.10
C GLN A 68 10.08 -2.11 5.90
N PRO A 69 10.22 -3.17 5.07
CA PRO A 69 11.19 -3.10 3.97
C PRO A 69 10.88 -1.99 2.96
N TRP A 70 9.61 -1.60 2.85
CA TRP A 70 9.18 -0.62 1.84
C TRP A 70 9.03 0.78 2.40
N LEU A 71 9.12 0.96 3.72
CA LEU A 71 9.01 2.29 4.32
C LEU A 71 10.23 3.15 4.05
N SER A 72 11.37 2.54 3.76
CA SER A 72 12.57 3.24 3.34
C SER A 72 12.72 3.30 1.82
N ASP A 73 11.77 2.76 1.08
CA ASP A 73 11.77 2.76 -0.37
C ASP A 73 10.81 3.83 -0.89
N ASP A 74 11.32 4.75 -1.71
CA ASP A 74 10.52 5.86 -2.21
C ASP A 74 9.29 5.41 -2.98
N GLU A 75 9.44 4.41 -3.85
CA GLU A 75 8.33 3.92 -4.65
C GLU A 75 7.28 3.24 -3.78
N GLY A 76 7.74 2.47 -2.77
CA GLY A 76 6.83 1.82 -1.83
C GLY A 76 6.03 2.81 -1.01
N ARG A 77 6.69 3.85 -0.47
CA ARG A 77 5.99 4.90 0.29
C ARG A 77 4.98 5.64 -0.58
N LYS A 78 5.37 5.99 -1.80
CA LYS A 78 4.47 6.69 -2.72
C LYS A 78 3.25 5.84 -3.04
N LEU A 79 3.45 4.55 -3.24
CA LEU A 79 2.33 3.64 -3.50
C LEU A 79 1.37 3.62 -2.32
N LEU A 80 1.88 3.47 -1.10
CA LEU A 80 1.03 3.44 0.09
C LEU A 80 0.25 4.75 0.24
N CYS A 81 0.92 5.89 0.06
CA CYS A 81 0.24 7.19 0.14
C CYS A 81 -0.83 7.35 -0.94
N GLU A 82 -0.57 6.89 -2.16
CA GLU A 82 -1.55 6.92 -3.24
C GLU A 82 -2.77 6.07 -2.91
N LEU A 83 -2.56 4.87 -2.38
CA LEU A 83 -3.67 3.99 -2.03
C LEU A 83 -4.52 4.57 -0.90
N ILE A 84 -3.89 5.25 0.05
CA ILE A 84 -4.62 5.96 1.11
C ILE A 84 -5.42 7.12 0.52
N LYS A 85 -4.80 7.91 -0.35
CA LYS A 85 -5.43 9.05 -0.99
C LYS A 85 -6.65 8.64 -1.82
N GLN A 86 -6.55 7.50 -2.49
CA GLN A 86 -7.65 6.97 -3.31
C GLN A 86 -8.75 6.30 -2.49
N GLY A 87 -8.51 6.06 -1.21
CA GLY A 87 -9.46 5.36 -0.36
C GLY A 87 -9.37 3.84 -0.44
N SER A 88 -8.38 3.29 -1.14
CA SER A 88 -8.17 1.84 -1.21
C SER A 88 -7.66 1.28 0.10
N LEU A 89 -6.82 2.04 0.77
CA LEU A 89 -6.35 1.76 2.14
C LEU A 89 -6.76 2.93 3.02
N GLU A 90 -7.03 2.63 4.28
CA GLU A 90 -7.38 3.67 5.24
C GLU A 90 -6.83 3.30 6.61
N PHE A 91 -6.60 4.31 7.44
CA PHE A 91 -6.21 4.05 8.82
C PHE A 91 -7.41 3.51 9.58
N ALA A 92 -7.18 2.44 10.32
CA ALA A 92 -8.26 1.85 11.12
C ALA A 92 -8.62 2.79 12.27
N ASP A 93 -9.92 2.95 12.50
CA ASP A 93 -10.41 3.63 13.69
C ASP A 93 -10.28 2.69 14.89
N GLU A 94 -9.87 3.25 15.99
CA GLU A 94 -9.77 2.49 17.25
C GLU A 94 -11.01 2.69 18.11
#